data_2382aff76701743b24e6e49c3dced512
#
_entry.id   2382aff76701743b24e6e49c3dced512
#
_cell.length_a   1.000
_cell.length_b   1.000
_cell.length_c   1.000
_cell.angle_alpha   90.00
_cell.angle_beta   90.00
_cell.angle_gamma   90.00
#
_symmetry.space_group_name_H-M   'P 1'
#
loop_
_entity.id
_entity.type
_entity.pdbx_description
1 polymer ?
#
loop_
_entity_poly.entity_id
_entity_poly.type
_entity_poly.pdbx_seq_one_letter_code
_entity_poly.pdbx_strand_id
1 'polypeptide(L)'
;MAINRAQLVKELTPGLHALFGLEYERYNNEHEDIFDTESSERAFEEEVMLTGFGEAPVKGEGAAVSYDTAQESWTSRFTHETIAMAFALTEEAIEDNLYDTLSSRYTRALARSMQQTKQVKAANVLNNGFSSSYVGGDGKELFATDHPTVGNIDLANELSTAADLNETSLEQSLIDIAGFKDERGLKINAQAVRMIIPPALQFVADRLMETPGRVGTSDNDINAIRNMGMISGGYVVNHYLTDTDAFFIKTDVPNGLKHFVRTPVSTNMEGDFETGNVRYKARERYSFGWSDWRGMFGSPGA
;
A
#
# COMPACT_ATOMS: atom_id res chain seq x y z
N MET A 1 -0.62 -14.59 -54.68
CA MET A 1 -1.02 -13.62 -53.62
C MET A 1 -0.37 -14.14 -52.35
N ALA A 2 0.75 -13.54 -51.93
CA ALA A 2 1.40 -13.97 -50.71
C ALA A 2 0.61 -13.38 -49.53
N ILE A 3 0.14 -14.21 -48.62
CA ILE A 3 -0.48 -13.76 -47.36
C ILE A 3 0.63 -13.13 -46.55
N ASN A 4 0.53 -11.82 -46.34
CA ASN A 4 1.57 -11.04 -45.72
C ASN A 4 1.50 -11.25 -44.18
N ARG A 5 2.63 -11.66 -43.54
CA ARG A 5 2.79 -11.85 -42.08
C ARG A 5 2.27 -10.69 -41.23
N ALA A 6 2.26 -9.46 -41.75
CA ALA A 6 1.65 -8.30 -41.08
C ALA A 6 0.15 -8.48 -40.77
N GLN A 7 -0.55 -9.37 -41.47
CA GLN A 7 -1.96 -9.69 -41.20
C GLN A 7 -2.10 -10.72 -40.06
N LEU A 8 -1.20 -11.68 -39.95
CA LEU A 8 -1.18 -12.66 -38.84
C LEU A 8 -0.84 -12.03 -37.51
N VAL A 9 0.08 -11.04 -37.50
CA VAL A 9 0.42 -10.27 -36.27
C VAL A 9 -0.81 -9.54 -35.74
N LYS A 10 -1.66 -9.00 -36.61
CA LYS A 10 -2.88 -8.28 -36.21
C LYS A 10 -3.96 -9.20 -35.61
N GLU A 11 -4.04 -10.46 -36.02
CA GLU A 11 -4.99 -11.42 -35.45
C GLU A 11 -4.53 -11.98 -34.09
N LEU A 12 -3.21 -12.11 -33.88
CA LEU A 12 -2.62 -12.62 -32.65
C LEU A 12 -2.57 -11.59 -31.52
N THR A 13 -2.46 -10.31 -31.86
CA THR A 13 -2.41 -9.20 -30.90
C THR A 13 -3.59 -9.23 -29.91
N PRO A 14 -4.86 -9.34 -30.31
CA PRO A 14 -5.99 -9.37 -29.37
C PRO A 14 -5.93 -10.56 -28.42
N GLY A 15 -5.50 -11.73 -28.89
CA GLY A 15 -5.38 -12.95 -28.09
C GLY A 15 -4.32 -12.83 -26.99
N LEU A 16 -3.15 -12.27 -27.31
CA LEU A 16 -2.08 -12.05 -26.33
C LEU A 16 -2.43 -10.94 -25.32
N HIS A 17 -3.11 -9.88 -25.75
CA HIS A 17 -3.60 -8.84 -24.84
C HIS A 17 -4.64 -9.39 -23.86
N ALA A 18 -5.59 -10.20 -24.35
CA ALA A 18 -6.58 -10.83 -23.49
C ALA A 18 -5.94 -11.81 -22.50
N LEU A 19 -4.98 -12.62 -22.97
CA LEU A 19 -4.24 -13.56 -22.13
C LEU A 19 -3.41 -12.84 -21.05
N PHE A 20 -2.76 -11.72 -21.41
CA PHE A 20 -2.04 -10.89 -20.46
C PHE A 20 -2.98 -10.35 -19.39
N GLY A 21 -4.11 -9.78 -19.77
CA GLY A 21 -5.11 -9.24 -18.82
C GLY A 21 -5.60 -10.31 -17.85
N LEU A 22 -6.03 -11.46 -18.38
CA LEU A 22 -6.49 -12.60 -17.56
C LEU A 22 -5.43 -13.08 -16.56
N GLU A 23 -4.18 -13.17 -16.97
CA GLU A 23 -3.11 -13.63 -16.09
C GLU A 23 -2.69 -12.55 -15.10
N TYR A 24 -2.74 -11.26 -15.49
CA TYR A 24 -2.44 -10.15 -14.62
C TYR A 24 -3.47 -10.01 -13.48
N GLU A 25 -4.75 -10.19 -13.77
CA GLU A 25 -5.84 -10.15 -12.80
C GLU A 25 -5.97 -11.42 -11.95
N ARG A 26 -5.30 -12.51 -12.33
CA ARG A 26 -5.36 -13.80 -11.63
C ARG A 26 -4.77 -13.75 -10.23
N TYR A 27 -3.79 -12.89 -10.00
CA TYR A 27 -3.10 -12.76 -8.72
C TYR A 27 -3.84 -11.76 -7.84
N ASN A 28 -4.00 -12.09 -6.55
CA ASN A 28 -4.59 -11.18 -5.57
C ASN A 28 -3.78 -9.88 -5.51
N ASN A 29 -4.52 -8.77 -5.53
CA ASN A 29 -3.97 -7.43 -5.38
C ASN A 29 -3.87 -7.08 -3.88
N GLU A 30 -2.90 -7.67 -3.17
CA GLU A 30 -2.74 -7.45 -1.72
C GLU A 30 -2.55 -5.97 -1.37
N HIS A 31 -2.02 -5.16 -2.29
CA HIS A 31 -1.86 -3.73 -2.08
C HIS A 31 -3.19 -2.95 -2.03
N GLU A 32 -4.27 -3.43 -2.67
CA GLU A 32 -5.58 -2.76 -2.68
C GLU A 32 -6.24 -2.77 -1.30
N ASP A 33 -5.93 -3.77 -0.48
CA ASP A 33 -6.39 -3.85 0.90
C ASP A 33 -5.69 -2.85 1.83
N ILE A 34 -4.53 -2.34 1.42
CA ILE A 34 -3.63 -1.51 2.22
C ILE A 34 -3.71 -0.05 1.79
N PHE A 35 -3.60 0.21 0.48
CA PHE A 35 -3.51 1.54 -0.10
C PHE A 35 -4.85 2.02 -0.66
N ASP A 36 -5.11 3.30 -0.50
CA ASP A 36 -6.20 3.97 -1.19
C ASP A 36 -5.74 4.36 -2.60
N THR A 37 -6.44 3.88 -3.63
CA THR A 37 -6.04 4.05 -5.03
C THR A 37 -6.72 5.25 -5.65
N GLU A 38 -5.91 6.16 -6.20
CA GLU A 38 -6.35 7.36 -6.91
C GLU A 38 -5.71 7.44 -8.31
N SER A 39 -6.38 8.10 -9.22
CA SER A 39 -5.84 8.38 -10.57
C SER A 39 -5.09 9.70 -10.59
N SER A 40 -3.97 9.75 -11.34
CA SER A 40 -3.17 10.94 -11.55
C SER A 40 -3.06 11.30 -13.03
N GLU A 41 -3.07 12.59 -13.35
CA GLU A 41 -2.83 13.10 -14.69
C GLU A 41 -1.50 13.85 -14.82
N ARG A 42 -0.77 14.02 -13.72
CA ARG A 42 0.47 14.79 -13.65
C ARG A 42 1.72 13.90 -13.67
N ALA A 43 2.88 14.50 -13.70
CA ALA A 43 4.16 13.80 -13.61
C ALA A 43 4.49 13.35 -12.18
N PHE A 44 3.97 14.05 -11.20
CA PHE A 44 4.04 13.81 -9.77
C PHE A 44 2.78 14.40 -9.12
N GLU A 45 2.39 13.89 -7.97
CA GLU A 45 1.35 14.49 -7.12
C GLU A 45 1.99 15.04 -5.86
N GLU A 46 1.43 16.13 -5.36
CA GLU A 46 1.81 16.75 -4.10
C GLU A 46 0.56 16.93 -3.24
N GLU A 47 0.62 16.38 -2.04
CA GLU A 47 -0.43 16.54 -1.05
C GLU A 47 0.09 17.38 0.12
N VAL A 48 -0.62 18.47 0.38
CA VAL A 48 -0.29 19.41 1.45
C VAL A 48 -1.13 19.08 2.68
N MET A 49 -0.49 18.84 3.81
CA MET A 49 -1.15 18.68 5.08
C MET A 49 -1.52 20.06 5.63
N LEU A 50 -2.81 20.25 5.88
CA LEU A 50 -3.34 21.48 6.46
C LEU A 50 -3.58 21.28 7.94
N THR A 51 -3.10 22.21 8.76
CA THR A 51 -3.46 22.21 10.18
C THR A 51 -4.91 22.67 10.35
N GLY A 52 -5.64 22.02 11.24
CA GLY A 52 -6.93 22.48 11.68
C GLY A 52 -6.83 23.73 12.58
N PHE A 53 -7.93 24.04 13.24
CA PHE A 53 -7.98 25.05 14.32
C PHE A 53 -7.68 24.40 15.66
N GLY A 54 -7.22 25.20 16.63
CA GLY A 54 -7.06 24.79 18.01
C GLY A 54 -8.40 24.63 18.75
N GLU A 55 -8.33 24.36 20.05
CA GLU A 55 -9.51 24.26 20.89
C GLU A 55 -10.26 25.61 20.96
N ALA A 56 -11.58 25.56 20.70
CA ALA A 56 -12.41 26.76 20.74
C ALA A 56 -12.57 27.27 22.19
N PRO A 57 -12.18 28.53 22.50
CA PRO A 57 -12.31 29.08 23.84
C PRO A 57 -13.77 29.36 24.17
N VAL A 58 -14.07 29.32 25.47
CA VAL A 58 -15.38 29.73 26.01
C VAL A 58 -15.57 31.22 25.78
N LYS A 59 -16.64 31.62 25.11
CA LYS A 59 -17.01 33.03 24.90
C LYS A 59 -17.86 33.54 26.07
N GLY A 60 -17.40 34.58 26.77
CA GLY A 60 -18.19 35.28 27.75
C GLY A 60 -19.33 36.11 27.13
N GLU A 61 -20.37 36.41 27.90
CA GLU A 61 -21.46 37.27 27.48
C GLU A 61 -20.93 38.68 27.10
N GLY A 62 -21.31 39.17 25.91
CA GLY A 62 -20.83 40.46 25.39
C GLY A 62 -19.37 40.50 24.90
N ALA A 63 -18.59 39.41 25.02
CA ALA A 63 -17.24 39.36 24.53
C ALA A 63 -17.19 39.15 23.01
N ALA A 64 -16.10 39.55 22.34
CA ALA A 64 -15.84 39.28 20.95
C ALA A 64 -15.55 37.78 20.72
N VAL A 65 -15.79 37.29 19.49
CA VAL A 65 -15.38 35.95 19.06
C VAL A 65 -13.86 35.91 18.90
N SER A 66 -13.24 34.82 19.31
CA SER A 66 -11.81 34.57 19.06
C SER A 66 -11.63 34.09 17.61
N TYR A 67 -10.59 34.61 16.96
CA TYR A 67 -10.16 34.16 15.64
C TYR A 67 -8.93 33.27 15.79
N ASP A 68 -8.89 32.13 15.08
CA ASP A 68 -7.72 31.27 14.97
C ASP A 68 -7.28 31.18 13.51
N THR A 69 -6.06 30.78 13.26
CA THR A 69 -5.47 30.68 11.93
C THR A 69 -5.06 29.26 11.63
N ALA A 70 -5.48 28.74 10.48
CA ALA A 70 -4.94 27.50 9.91
C ALA A 70 -3.69 27.82 9.07
N GLN A 71 -2.76 26.88 9.01
CA GLN A 71 -1.55 26.98 8.19
C GLN A 71 -1.23 25.65 7.52
N GLU A 72 -0.38 25.69 6.50
CA GLU A 72 0.18 24.51 5.88
C GLU A 72 1.24 23.91 6.81
N SER A 73 1.27 22.59 6.97
CA SER A 73 2.26 21.86 7.75
C SER A 73 3.36 21.34 6.80
N TRP A 74 3.21 20.14 6.31
CA TRP A 74 4.19 19.55 5.37
C TRP A 74 3.55 19.20 4.03
N THR A 75 4.40 18.92 3.07
CA THR A 75 4.00 18.48 1.73
C THR A 75 4.61 17.12 1.43
N SER A 76 3.77 16.14 1.13
CA SER A 76 4.19 14.82 0.65
C SER A 76 4.18 14.79 -0.87
N ARG A 77 5.31 14.37 -1.49
CA ARG A 77 5.46 14.31 -2.93
C ARG A 77 5.57 12.88 -3.44
N PHE A 78 4.69 12.54 -4.38
CA PHE A 78 4.61 11.22 -5.03
C PHE A 78 5.15 11.32 -6.46
N THR A 79 6.34 10.80 -6.69
CA THR A 79 6.93 10.78 -8.03
C THR A 79 6.62 9.47 -8.73
N HIS A 80 5.94 9.54 -9.88
CA HIS A 80 5.55 8.34 -10.61
C HIS A 80 6.72 7.68 -11.29
N GLU A 81 6.87 6.37 -11.06
CA GLU A 81 7.85 5.53 -11.72
C GLU A 81 7.24 4.79 -12.90
N THR A 82 8.02 4.59 -13.95
CA THR A 82 7.61 3.79 -15.10
C THR A 82 8.18 2.38 -14.97
N ILE A 83 7.31 1.39 -14.90
CA ILE A 83 7.65 -0.01 -14.91
C ILE A 83 7.33 -0.56 -16.27
N ALA A 84 8.32 -1.14 -16.94
CA ALA A 84 8.15 -1.71 -18.26
C ALA A 84 9.08 -2.92 -18.44
N MET A 85 8.56 -3.92 -19.12
CA MET A 85 9.31 -5.11 -19.54
C MET A 85 8.81 -5.58 -20.90
N ALA A 86 9.70 -6.17 -21.69
CA ALA A 86 9.37 -6.69 -23.00
C ALA A 86 10.09 -8.01 -23.25
N PHE A 87 9.55 -8.79 -24.18
CA PHE A 87 10.24 -9.93 -24.78
C PHE A 87 10.16 -9.86 -26.31
N ALA A 88 11.08 -10.53 -26.98
CA ALA A 88 11.08 -10.66 -28.43
C ALA A 88 11.04 -12.14 -28.82
N LEU A 89 10.37 -12.42 -29.92
CA LEU A 89 10.38 -13.72 -30.58
C LEU A 89 11.06 -13.56 -31.93
N THR A 90 11.97 -14.47 -32.25
CA THR A 90 12.69 -14.45 -33.52
C THR A 90 11.81 -14.92 -34.66
N GLU A 91 12.18 -14.55 -35.89
CA GLU A 91 11.48 -14.93 -37.09
C GLU A 91 11.47 -16.45 -37.25
N GLU A 92 12.58 -17.11 -36.99
CA GLU A 92 12.75 -18.57 -37.10
C GLU A 92 11.83 -19.30 -36.08
N ALA A 93 11.72 -18.81 -34.85
CA ALA A 93 10.81 -19.41 -33.87
C ALA A 93 9.33 -19.28 -34.28
N ILE A 94 8.99 -18.26 -35.03
CA ILE A 94 7.64 -18.08 -35.60
C ILE A 94 7.42 -19.03 -36.77
N GLU A 95 8.43 -19.23 -37.63
CA GLU A 95 8.36 -20.14 -38.78
C GLU A 95 8.23 -21.62 -38.37
N ASP A 96 8.95 -22.02 -37.32
CA ASP A 96 8.93 -23.38 -36.79
C ASP A 96 7.65 -23.72 -35.98
N ASN A 97 6.64 -22.86 -36.05
CA ASN A 97 5.34 -23.03 -35.37
C ASN A 97 5.41 -23.19 -33.83
N LEU A 98 6.50 -22.74 -33.21
CA LEU A 98 6.66 -22.68 -31.73
C LEU A 98 5.94 -21.48 -31.13
N TYR A 99 5.38 -20.61 -31.97
CA TYR A 99 4.82 -19.31 -31.60
C TYR A 99 3.69 -19.41 -30.57
N ASP A 100 2.69 -20.26 -30.78
CA ASP A 100 1.51 -20.33 -29.92
C ASP A 100 1.86 -20.75 -28.49
N THR A 101 2.75 -21.73 -28.36
CA THR A 101 3.16 -22.24 -27.05
C THR A 101 4.12 -21.28 -26.34
N LEU A 102 5.10 -20.76 -27.06
CA LEU A 102 6.13 -19.87 -26.48
C LEU A 102 5.55 -18.49 -26.16
N SER A 103 4.80 -17.87 -27.07
CA SER A 103 4.23 -16.54 -26.87
C SER A 103 3.27 -16.52 -25.69
N SER A 104 2.41 -17.52 -25.55
CA SER A 104 1.48 -17.61 -24.43
C SER A 104 2.20 -17.82 -23.10
N ARG A 105 3.26 -18.62 -23.05
CA ARG A 105 4.07 -18.83 -21.83
C ARG A 105 4.82 -17.56 -21.43
N TYR A 106 5.46 -16.88 -22.38
CA TYR A 106 6.18 -15.62 -22.10
C TYR A 106 5.24 -14.47 -21.75
N THR A 107 4.05 -14.39 -22.36
CA THR A 107 3.04 -13.40 -21.99
C THR A 107 2.57 -13.59 -20.55
N ARG A 108 2.32 -14.82 -20.11
CA ARG A 108 1.98 -15.11 -18.70
C ARG A 108 3.15 -14.79 -17.77
N ALA A 109 4.37 -15.12 -18.13
CA ALA A 109 5.55 -14.79 -17.35
C ALA A 109 5.75 -13.28 -17.23
N LEU A 110 5.51 -12.52 -18.30
CA LEU A 110 5.54 -11.05 -18.30
C LEU A 110 4.49 -10.47 -17.37
N ALA A 111 3.24 -10.92 -17.46
CA ALA A 111 2.14 -10.48 -16.61
C ALA A 111 2.45 -10.72 -15.12
N ARG A 112 2.94 -11.92 -14.80
CA ARG A 112 3.36 -12.28 -13.44
C ARG A 112 4.50 -11.40 -12.95
N SER A 113 5.51 -11.12 -13.78
CA SER A 113 6.65 -10.27 -13.42
C SER A 113 6.21 -8.84 -13.12
N MET A 114 5.32 -8.26 -13.95
CA MET A 114 4.78 -6.91 -13.73
C MET A 114 3.99 -6.84 -12.42
N GLN A 115 3.11 -7.82 -12.18
CA GLN A 115 2.31 -7.90 -10.96
C GLN A 115 3.20 -8.06 -9.71
N GLN A 116 4.19 -8.96 -9.76
CA GLN A 116 5.16 -9.15 -8.69
C GLN A 116 5.88 -7.83 -8.33
N THR A 117 6.34 -7.09 -9.35
CA THR A 117 7.02 -5.81 -9.12
C THR A 117 6.12 -4.79 -8.44
N LYS A 118 4.84 -4.72 -8.82
CA LYS A 118 3.87 -3.83 -8.19
C LYS A 118 3.67 -4.17 -6.72
N GLN A 119 3.45 -5.45 -6.38
CA GLN A 119 3.26 -5.90 -5.01
C GLN A 119 4.50 -5.63 -4.14
N VAL A 120 5.69 -5.94 -4.65
CA VAL A 120 6.95 -5.67 -3.94
C VAL A 120 7.13 -4.17 -3.69
N LYS A 121 6.84 -3.31 -4.67
CA LYS A 121 6.93 -1.85 -4.50
C LYS A 121 5.93 -1.32 -3.46
N ALA A 122 4.72 -1.85 -3.44
CA ALA A 122 3.73 -1.53 -2.43
C ALA A 122 4.21 -1.96 -1.03
N ALA A 123 4.62 -3.22 -0.88
CA ALA A 123 5.10 -3.75 0.40
C ALA A 123 6.35 -3.02 0.91
N ASN A 124 7.21 -2.51 0.00
CA ASN A 124 8.41 -1.78 0.39
C ASN A 124 8.14 -0.47 1.14
N VAL A 125 6.95 0.11 1.03
CA VAL A 125 6.55 1.26 1.87
C VAL A 125 6.51 0.84 3.34
N LEU A 126 5.97 -0.35 3.63
CA LEU A 126 5.91 -0.90 4.99
C LEU A 126 7.26 -1.51 5.41
N ASN A 127 7.94 -2.26 4.53
CA ASN A 127 9.25 -2.86 4.82
C ASN A 127 10.31 -1.82 5.21
N ASN A 128 10.22 -0.62 4.63
CA ASN A 128 11.11 0.49 4.95
C ASN A 128 10.50 1.49 5.93
N GLY A 129 9.34 1.20 6.49
CA GLY A 129 8.56 2.12 7.29
C GLY A 129 9.23 2.56 8.59
N PHE A 130 10.14 1.75 9.13
CA PHE A 130 10.97 2.05 10.32
C PHE A 130 12.37 2.58 9.97
N SER A 131 12.65 2.82 8.69
CA SER A 131 13.99 3.22 8.25
C SER A 131 14.08 4.72 8.05
N SER A 132 14.95 5.39 8.80
CA SER A 132 15.23 6.82 8.69
C SER A 132 15.81 7.26 7.33
N SER A 133 16.12 6.31 6.43
CA SER A 133 16.48 6.60 5.04
C SER A 133 15.29 6.88 4.13
N TYR A 134 14.07 6.55 4.56
CA TYR A 134 12.83 6.70 3.81
C TYR A 134 11.88 7.62 4.57
N VAL A 135 12.05 8.93 4.36
CA VAL A 135 11.31 9.97 5.09
C VAL A 135 10.10 10.46 4.33
N GLY A 136 9.04 10.81 5.07
CA GLY A 136 7.83 11.43 4.56
C GLY A 136 7.93 12.95 4.41
N GLY A 137 6.79 13.60 4.23
CA GLY A 137 6.69 15.05 4.11
C GLY A 137 7.09 15.80 5.38
N ASP A 138 6.91 15.20 6.55
CA ASP A 138 7.29 15.71 7.87
C ASP A 138 8.78 15.51 8.21
N GLY A 139 9.55 14.84 7.33
CA GLY A 139 10.97 14.58 7.51
C GLY A 139 11.28 13.37 8.40
N LYS A 140 10.27 12.58 8.80
CA LYS A 140 10.40 11.33 9.56
C LYS A 140 10.02 10.12 8.72
N GLU A 141 10.47 8.94 9.15
CA GLU A 141 10.01 7.65 8.63
C GLU A 141 8.51 7.46 8.86
N LEU A 142 7.90 6.47 8.18
CA LEU A 142 6.45 6.20 8.30
C LEU A 142 6.05 5.87 9.74
N PHE A 143 6.86 5.08 10.44
CA PHE A 143 6.65 4.73 11.85
C PHE A 143 7.76 5.33 12.69
N ALA A 144 7.40 6.23 13.57
CA ALA A 144 8.32 6.93 14.45
C ALA A 144 7.63 7.30 15.78
N THR A 145 8.46 7.49 16.81
CA THR A 145 7.98 7.95 18.14
C THR A 145 7.96 9.46 18.27
N ASP A 146 8.48 10.19 17.26
CA ASP A 146 8.79 11.62 17.36
C ASP A 146 8.39 12.40 16.09
N HIS A 147 7.21 12.11 15.53
CA HIS A 147 6.65 12.91 14.45
C HIS A 147 6.41 14.35 14.88
N PRO A 148 7.07 15.34 14.25
CA PRO A 148 6.94 16.74 14.64
C PRO A 148 5.56 17.27 14.25
N THR A 149 4.97 18.08 15.11
CA THR A 149 3.74 18.81 14.83
C THR A 149 3.98 20.31 14.85
N VAL A 150 3.09 21.07 14.22
CA VAL A 150 3.12 22.54 14.26
C VAL A 150 2.97 23.07 15.68
N GLY A 151 2.35 22.32 16.57
CA GLY A 151 2.22 22.64 17.99
C GLY A 151 3.48 22.39 18.83
N ASN A 152 4.61 21.98 18.23
CA ASN A 152 5.83 21.53 18.91
C ASN A 152 5.56 20.38 19.91
N ILE A 153 4.69 19.48 19.55
CA ILE A 153 4.40 18.25 20.28
C ILE A 153 4.83 17.11 19.38
N ASP A 154 5.69 16.23 19.88
CA ASP A 154 6.06 15.02 19.16
C ASP A 154 4.97 13.96 19.37
N LEU A 155 4.52 13.34 18.30
CA LEU A 155 3.50 12.30 18.32
C LEU A 155 4.12 10.99 17.79
N ALA A 156 3.56 9.87 18.24
CA ALA A 156 4.04 8.55 17.88
C ALA A 156 2.94 7.75 17.18
N ASN A 157 3.33 6.90 16.22
CA ASN A 157 2.49 5.88 15.61
C ASN A 157 3.13 4.49 15.64
N GLU A 158 4.07 4.31 16.56
CA GLU A 158 4.65 3.01 16.91
C GLU A 158 4.64 2.78 18.41
N LEU A 159 4.82 1.53 18.83
CA LEU A 159 4.95 1.20 20.24
C LEU A 159 6.23 1.83 20.82
N SER A 160 6.14 2.38 22.03
CA SER A 160 7.29 2.98 22.75
C SER A 160 8.44 1.98 23.00
N THR A 161 8.12 0.69 22.99
CA THR A 161 9.08 -0.42 23.04
C THR A 161 8.63 -1.43 22.01
N ALA A 162 9.52 -1.77 21.09
CA ALA A 162 9.28 -2.78 20.07
C ALA A 162 8.81 -4.10 20.73
N ALA A 163 7.78 -4.70 20.15
CA ALA A 163 7.18 -5.91 20.68
C ALA A 163 6.57 -6.77 19.56
N ASP A 164 6.70 -8.08 19.71
CA ASP A 164 6.05 -9.05 18.84
C ASP A 164 4.52 -8.99 18.97
N LEU A 165 3.83 -9.50 17.96
CA LEU A 165 2.37 -9.58 17.97
C LEU A 165 1.88 -10.54 19.07
N ASN A 166 1.30 -9.97 20.10
CA ASN A 166 0.63 -10.67 21.18
C ASN A 166 -0.59 -9.85 21.66
N GLU A 167 -1.36 -10.40 22.59
CA GLU A 167 -2.56 -9.74 23.11
C GLU A 167 -2.25 -8.37 23.70
N THR A 168 -1.21 -8.28 24.54
CA THR A 168 -0.85 -7.03 25.23
C THR A 168 -0.34 -5.96 24.28
N SER A 169 0.52 -6.32 23.30
CA SER A 169 1.03 -5.38 22.31
C SER A 169 -0.08 -4.88 21.40
N LEU A 170 -1.02 -5.74 21.03
CA LEU A 170 -2.17 -5.36 20.20
C LEU A 170 -3.14 -4.46 20.95
N GLU A 171 -3.46 -4.77 22.22
CA GLU A 171 -4.28 -3.92 23.08
C GLU A 171 -3.66 -2.53 23.27
N GLN A 172 -2.34 -2.46 23.52
CA GLN A 172 -1.63 -1.19 23.65
C GLN A 172 -1.69 -0.38 22.35
N SER A 173 -1.46 -1.03 21.21
CA SER A 173 -1.56 -0.38 19.90
C SER A 173 -2.94 0.25 19.65
N LEU A 174 -4.00 -0.45 20.03
CA LEU A 174 -5.38 0.05 19.90
C LEU A 174 -5.66 1.23 20.83
N ILE A 175 -5.09 1.23 22.05
CA ILE A 175 -5.17 2.36 22.99
C ILE A 175 -4.43 3.58 22.44
N ASP A 176 -3.23 3.37 21.88
CA ASP A 176 -2.41 4.43 21.33
C ASP A 176 -3.08 5.07 20.09
N ILE A 177 -3.67 4.25 19.20
CA ILE A 177 -4.46 4.72 18.04
C ILE A 177 -5.64 5.59 18.51
N ALA A 178 -6.39 5.16 19.53
CA ALA A 178 -7.50 5.94 20.10
C ALA A 178 -7.03 7.25 20.75
N GLY A 179 -5.76 7.33 21.09
CA GLY A 179 -5.09 8.50 21.63
C GLY A 179 -4.58 9.51 20.59
N PHE A 180 -4.66 9.21 19.31
CA PHE A 180 -4.12 10.05 18.23
C PHE A 180 -4.67 11.47 18.27
N LYS A 181 -3.77 12.42 17.97
CA LYS A 181 -4.05 13.86 17.96
C LYS A 181 -3.72 14.46 16.60
N ASP A 182 -4.37 15.58 16.31
CA ASP A 182 -4.04 16.40 15.14
C ASP A 182 -2.78 17.27 15.37
N GLU A 183 -2.45 18.10 14.39
CA GLU A 183 -1.32 19.04 14.41
C GLU A 183 -1.41 20.11 15.53
N ARG A 184 -2.58 20.30 16.10
CA ARG A 184 -2.86 21.29 17.16
C ARG A 184 -3.10 20.63 18.52
N GLY A 185 -2.99 19.29 18.61
CA GLY A 185 -3.15 18.53 19.84
C GLY A 185 -4.59 18.10 20.16
N LEU A 186 -5.55 18.32 19.27
CA LEU A 186 -6.92 17.84 19.43
C LEU A 186 -7.00 16.35 19.13
N LYS A 187 -7.80 15.60 19.90
CA LYS A 187 -8.04 14.17 19.64
C LYS A 187 -8.86 13.99 18.36
N ILE A 188 -8.41 13.11 17.47
CA ILE A 188 -9.07 12.82 16.20
C ILE A 188 -10.00 11.60 16.26
N ASN A 189 -10.01 10.87 17.38
CA ASN A 189 -10.83 9.66 17.58
C ASN A 189 -10.60 8.59 16.51
N ALA A 190 -9.34 8.36 16.16
CA ALA A 190 -8.95 7.35 15.17
C ALA A 190 -9.31 5.93 15.63
N GLN A 191 -9.66 5.08 14.69
CA GLN A 191 -10.00 3.67 14.93
C GLN A 191 -9.18 2.76 14.03
N ALA A 192 -8.86 1.57 14.55
CA ALA A 192 -8.21 0.54 13.76
C ALA A 192 -9.20 -0.06 12.76
N VAL A 193 -8.80 -0.11 11.49
CA VAL A 193 -9.63 -0.68 10.42
C VAL A 193 -9.18 -2.09 10.08
N ARG A 194 -7.88 -2.30 9.86
CA ARG A 194 -7.35 -3.58 9.39
C ARG A 194 -5.94 -3.80 9.89
N MET A 195 -5.63 -5.04 10.28
CA MET A 195 -4.28 -5.46 10.63
C MET A 195 -3.60 -6.09 9.41
N ILE A 196 -2.33 -5.74 9.18
CA ILE A 196 -1.51 -6.23 8.06
C ILE A 196 -0.33 -6.97 8.67
N ILE A 197 -0.13 -8.22 8.26
CA ILE A 197 0.87 -9.12 8.85
C ILE A 197 1.62 -9.92 7.79
N PRO A 198 2.85 -10.36 8.05
CA PRO A 198 3.54 -11.36 7.26
C PRO A 198 2.92 -12.76 7.43
N PRO A 199 3.18 -13.69 6.51
CA PRO A 199 2.67 -15.07 6.61
C PRO A 199 3.08 -15.81 7.89
N ALA A 200 4.23 -15.44 8.49
CA ALA A 200 4.72 -16.04 9.74
C ALA A 200 3.78 -15.81 10.93
N LEU A 201 3.11 -14.67 10.98
CA LEU A 201 2.20 -14.29 12.07
C LEU A 201 0.74 -14.70 11.83
N GLN A 202 0.41 -15.31 10.69
CA GLN A 202 -0.98 -15.62 10.32
C GLN A 202 -1.72 -16.43 11.41
N PHE A 203 -1.09 -17.48 11.95
CA PHE A 203 -1.73 -18.32 12.97
C PHE A 203 -1.83 -17.64 14.35
N VAL A 204 -0.93 -16.69 14.63
CA VAL A 204 -0.99 -15.87 15.84
C VAL A 204 -2.16 -14.90 15.74
N ALA A 205 -2.27 -14.21 14.62
CA ALA A 205 -3.36 -13.27 14.36
C ALA A 205 -4.74 -13.95 14.41
N ASP A 206 -4.89 -15.13 13.78
CA ASP A 206 -6.14 -15.88 13.80
C ASP A 206 -6.55 -16.23 15.24
N ARG A 207 -5.61 -16.69 16.06
CA ARG A 207 -5.88 -16.99 17.48
C ARG A 207 -6.27 -15.75 18.28
N LEU A 208 -5.64 -14.60 18.01
CA LEU A 208 -5.93 -13.33 18.71
C LEU A 208 -7.27 -12.73 18.29
N MET A 209 -7.64 -12.86 17.03
CA MET A 209 -8.81 -12.15 16.49
C MET A 209 -10.07 -13.02 16.40
N GLU A 210 -9.93 -14.35 16.19
CA GLU A 210 -11.08 -15.20 15.91
C GLU A 210 -11.51 -16.10 17.09
N THR A 211 -10.61 -16.32 18.06
CA THR A 211 -10.92 -17.19 19.22
C THR A 211 -11.87 -16.50 20.20
N PRO A 212 -12.97 -17.14 20.63
CA PRO A 212 -13.91 -16.53 21.58
C PRO A 212 -13.36 -16.40 23.01
N GLY A 213 -12.47 -17.28 23.42
CA GLY A 213 -11.81 -17.25 24.71
C GLY A 213 -10.38 -16.72 24.63
N ARG A 214 -9.86 -16.22 25.74
CA ARG A 214 -8.49 -15.74 25.82
C ARG A 214 -7.50 -16.89 25.63
N VAL A 215 -6.50 -16.65 24.77
CA VAL A 215 -5.49 -17.66 24.43
C VAL A 215 -4.49 -17.81 25.59
N GLY A 216 -4.25 -19.06 26.02
CA GLY A 216 -3.21 -19.39 27.01
C GLY A 216 -3.65 -19.33 28.46
N THR A 217 -4.94 -19.14 28.75
CA THR A 217 -5.49 -19.24 30.12
C THR A 217 -6.31 -20.49 30.30
N SER A 218 -6.31 -21.06 31.54
CA SER A 218 -7.20 -22.15 31.92
C SER A 218 -8.57 -21.66 32.38
N ASP A 219 -8.71 -20.36 32.57
CA ASP A 219 -9.94 -19.71 33.01
C ASP A 219 -10.81 -19.40 31.78
N ASN A 220 -12.10 -19.27 31.98
CA ASN A 220 -13.07 -18.99 30.90
C ASN A 220 -13.12 -17.49 30.59
N ASP A 221 -11.94 -16.87 30.38
CA ASP A 221 -11.81 -15.45 30.08
C ASP A 221 -12.25 -15.14 28.65
N ILE A 222 -12.89 -13.99 28.48
CA ILE A 222 -13.35 -13.51 27.18
C ILE A 222 -12.18 -12.87 26.44
N ASN A 223 -12.04 -13.18 25.15
CA ASN A 223 -11.17 -12.43 24.27
C ASN A 223 -11.76 -11.03 24.01
N ALA A 224 -11.18 -10.00 24.63
CA ALA A 224 -11.67 -8.63 24.55
C ALA A 224 -11.56 -8.05 23.13
N ILE A 225 -10.49 -8.33 22.41
CA ILE A 225 -10.22 -7.80 21.06
C ILE A 225 -11.33 -8.24 20.10
N ARG A 226 -11.64 -9.55 20.09
CA ARG A 226 -12.73 -10.08 19.27
C ARG A 226 -14.10 -9.57 19.72
N ASN A 227 -14.37 -9.61 21.02
CA ASN A 227 -15.69 -9.27 21.56
C ASN A 227 -16.07 -7.79 21.33
N MET A 228 -15.11 -6.90 21.37
CA MET A 228 -15.30 -5.47 21.12
C MET A 228 -15.30 -5.12 19.62
N GLY A 229 -14.80 -6.02 18.76
CA GLY A 229 -14.71 -5.78 17.32
C GLY A 229 -13.85 -4.55 16.96
N MET A 230 -12.77 -4.34 17.72
CA MET A 230 -11.92 -3.15 17.61
C MET A 230 -11.26 -2.98 16.24
N ILE A 231 -11.05 -4.08 15.49
CA ILE A 231 -10.47 -4.07 14.14
C ILE A 231 -11.56 -4.53 13.18
N SER A 232 -12.29 -3.58 12.61
CA SER A 232 -13.51 -3.84 11.84
C SER A 232 -13.30 -4.64 10.55
N GLY A 233 -12.14 -4.48 9.88
CA GLY A 233 -11.78 -5.15 8.63
C GLY A 233 -10.96 -6.43 8.82
N GLY A 234 -10.79 -6.90 10.05
CA GLY A 234 -10.03 -8.10 10.36
C GLY A 234 -8.53 -7.96 10.07
N TYR A 235 -7.89 -9.05 9.63
CA TYR A 235 -6.48 -9.03 9.25
C TYR A 235 -6.28 -9.47 7.80
N VAL A 236 -5.20 -9.00 7.19
CA VAL A 236 -4.74 -9.40 5.86
C VAL A 236 -3.29 -9.85 5.91
N VAL A 237 -2.99 -10.94 5.19
CA VAL A 237 -1.63 -11.46 5.08
C VAL A 237 -1.00 -10.89 3.83
N ASN A 238 0.12 -10.19 3.98
CA ASN A 238 0.91 -9.70 2.86
C ASN A 238 2.17 -10.55 2.70
N HIS A 239 2.25 -11.26 1.57
CA HIS A 239 3.34 -12.20 1.27
C HIS A 239 4.66 -11.52 0.88
N TYR A 240 4.65 -10.21 0.67
CA TYR A 240 5.82 -9.43 0.23
C TYR A 240 6.47 -8.65 1.37
N LEU A 241 5.98 -8.80 2.60
CA LEU A 241 6.66 -8.31 3.79
C LEU A 241 7.91 -9.16 4.05
N THR A 242 9.03 -8.49 4.30
CA THR A 242 10.34 -9.12 4.51
C THR A 242 10.63 -9.42 5.97
N ASP A 243 10.06 -8.61 6.86
CA ASP A 243 10.13 -8.81 8.30
C ASP A 243 9.08 -9.85 8.73
N THR A 244 9.48 -10.80 9.56
CA THR A 244 8.64 -11.94 9.95
C THR A 244 7.84 -11.73 11.23
N ASP A 245 8.19 -10.73 12.01
CA ASP A 245 7.65 -10.40 13.34
C ASP A 245 7.01 -9.02 13.41
N ALA A 246 7.26 -8.15 12.42
CA ALA A 246 6.57 -6.87 12.30
C ALA A 246 5.06 -7.03 12.05
N PHE A 247 4.27 -6.17 12.65
CA PHE A 247 2.84 -6.05 12.34
C PHE A 247 2.43 -4.59 12.19
N PHE A 248 1.41 -4.37 11.37
CA PHE A 248 0.92 -3.03 11.04
C PHE A 248 -0.58 -2.96 11.18
N ILE A 249 -1.10 -1.80 11.53
CA ILE A 249 -2.54 -1.55 11.69
C ILE A 249 -2.90 -0.32 10.85
N LYS A 250 -3.80 -0.50 9.87
CA LYS A 250 -4.41 0.60 9.11
C LYS A 250 -5.51 1.23 9.96
N THR A 251 -5.51 2.57 10.02
CA THR A 251 -6.54 3.34 10.72
C THR A 251 -7.54 3.93 9.73
N ASP A 252 -8.62 4.51 10.25
CA ASP A 252 -9.65 5.24 9.48
C ASP A 252 -9.28 6.71 9.18
N VAL A 253 -8.07 7.13 9.56
CA VAL A 253 -7.60 8.49 9.27
C VAL A 253 -7.44 8.67 7.77
N PRO A 254 -8.05 9.72 7.18
CA PRO A 254 -7.94 9.98 5.75
C PRO A 254 -6.51 10.34 5.32
N ASN A 255 -6.22 10.16 4.04
CA ASN A 255 -4.92 10.48 3.46
C ASN A 255 -3.72 9.71 4.05
N GLY A 256 -3.93 8.50 4.52
CA GLY A 256 -2.86 7.61 4.96
C GLY A 256 -2.01 7.10 3.79
N LEU A 257 -2.04 5.79 3.56
CA LEU A 257 -1.30 5.16 2.45
C LEU A 257 -2.01 5.37 1.12
N LYS A 258 -1.27 5.89 0.12
CA LYS A 258 -1.80 6.22 -1.21
C LYS A 258 -1.09 5.46 -2.32
N HIS A 259 -1.88 5.05 -3.30
CA HIS A 259 -1.44 4.50 -4.58
C HIS A 259 -1.95 5.36 -5.72
N PHE A 260 -1.07 6.13 -6.37
CA PHE A 260 -1.44 6.93 -7.54
C PHE A 260 -1.15 6.18 -8.82
N VAL A 261 -2.19 5.95 -9.63
CA VAL A 261 -2.08 5.35 -10.96
C VAL A 261 -2.03 6.43 -12.01
N ARG A 262 -0.85 6.64 -12.63
CA ARG A 262 -0.69 7.60 -13.73
C ARG A 262 -1.05 7.00 -15.07
N THR A 263 -0.64 5.78 -15.32
CA THR A 263 -0.97 5.03 -16.54
C THR A 263 -1.24 3.59 -16.14
N PRO A 264 -2.47 3.09 -16.34
CA PRO A 264 -2.76 1.69 -16.08
C PRO A 264 -1.90 0.79 -16.97
N VAL A 265 -1.85 -0.49 -16.64
CA VAL A 265 -1.08 -1.45 -17.43
C VAL A 265 -1.54 -1.43 -18.89
N SER A 266 -0.60 -1.27 -19.78
CA SER A 266 -0.83 -1.27 -21.22
C SER A 266 0.18 -2.17 -21.91
N THR A 267 -0.29 -2.88 -22.92
CA THR A 267 0.54 -3.79 -23.71
C THR A 267 0.58 -3.33 -25.14
N ASN A 268 1.71 -3.52 -25.81
CA ASN A 268 1.88 -3.22 -27.23
C ASN A 268 2.75 -4.27 -27.90
N MET A 269 2.43 -4.58 -29.15
CA MET A 269 3.16 -5.54 -29.98
C MET A 269 3.58 -4.86 -31.27
N GLU A 270 4.85 -5.02 -31.65
CA GLU A 270 5.43 -4.41 -32.83
C GLU A 270 6.42 -5.36 -33.49
N GLY A 271 6.39 -5.44 -34.80
CA GLY A 271 7.38 -6.17 -35.61
C GLY A 271 8.58 -5.30 -35.94
N ASP A 272 9.78 -5.87 -35.88
CA ASP A 272 10.99 -5.23 -36.33
C ASP A 272 11.25 -5.58 -37.81
N PHE A 273 11.29 -4.58 -38.67
CA PHE A 273 11.45 -4.79 -40.12
C PHE A 273 12.84 -5.32 -40.48
N GLU A 274 13.88 -4.92 -39.77
CA GLU A 274 15.26 -5.30 -40.10
C GLU A 274 15.58 -6.72 -39.66
N THR A 275 15.06 -7.17 -38.52
CA THR A 275 15.37 -8.50 -37.95
C THR A 275 14.23 -9.50 -38.10
N GLY A 276 13.04 -9.09 -38.58
CA GLY A 276 11.84 -9.92 -38.65
C GLY A 276 11.25 -10.32 -37.29
N ASN A 277 11.86 -9.91 -36.21
CA ASN A 277 11.45 -10.27 -34.84
C ASN A 277 10.15 -9.57 -34.43
N VAL A 278 9.33 -10.25 -33.65
CA VAL A 278 8.14 -9.68 -33.01
C VAL A 278 8.47 -9.33 -31.55
N ARG A 279 8.22 -8.08 -31.17
CA ARG A 279 8.44 -7.57 -29.81
C ARG A 279 7.10 -7.32 -29.13
N TYR A 280 6.96 -7.82 -27.92
CA TYR A 280 5.80 -7.58 -27.05
C TYR A 280 6.25 -6.94 -25.77
N LYS A 281 5.65 -5.78 -25.39
CA LYS A 281 5.95 -5.05 -24.18
C LYS A 281 4.72 -4.82 -23.34
N ALA A 282 4.90 -4.82 -22.03
CA ALA A 282 3.95 -4.29 -21.06
C ALA A 282 4.56 -3.06 -20.36
N ARG A 283 3.73 -2.09 -20.06
CA ARG A 283 4.13 -0.85 -19.37
C ARG A 283 3.01 -0.38 -18.48
N GLU A 284 3.37 0.09 -17.28
CA GLU A 284 2.51 0.80 -16.36
C GLU A 284 3.28 1.94 -15.69
N ARG A 285 2.57 2.91 -15.11
CA ARG A 285 3.18 4.02 -14.39
C ARG A 285 2.36 4.38 -13.17
N TYR A 286 3.00 4.35 -11.99
CA TYR A 286 2.36 4.56 -10.70
C TYR A 286 3.37 5.02 -9.65
N SER A 287 2.87 5.36 -8.46
CA SER A 287 3.66 5.60 -7.25
C SER A 287 2.91 5.11 -6.02
N PHE A 288 3.67 4.68 -5.00
CA PHE A 288 3.18 4.34 -3.66
C PHE A 288 3.85 5.27 -2.65
N GLY A 289 3.14 5.57 -1.56
CA GLY A 289 3.64 6.36 -0.46
C GLY A 289 2.57 6.66 0.57
N TRP A 290 2.82 7.64 1.41
CA TRP A 290 1.88 8.11 2.44
C TRP A 290 1.86 9.63 2.50
N SER A 291 0.73 10.19 2.89
CA SER A 291 0.56 11.62 3.13
C SER A 291 0.46 11.93 4.61
N ASP A 292 -0.37 11.17 5.33
CA ASP A 292 -0.50 11.26 6.79
C ASP A 292 -0.06 9.95 7.46
N TRP A 293 0.97 10.01 8.30
CA TRP A 293 1.48 8.88 9.06
C TRP A 293 0.45 8.29 10.03
N ARG A 294 -0.54 9.09 10.49
CA ARG A 294 -1.64 8.64 11.37
C ARG A 294 -2.56 7.62 10.71
N GLY A 295 -2.51 7.49 9.37
CA GLY A 295 -3.19 6.44 8.64
C GLY A 295 -2.71 5.03 8.96
N MET A 296 -1.54 4.92 9.62
CA MET A 296 -0.94 3.65 9.98
C MET A 296 -0.37 3.69 11.40
N PHE A 297 -0.35 2.51 12.03
CA PHE A 297 0.38 2.22 13.27
C PHE A 297 1.19 0.95 13.08
N GLY A 298 2.39 0.87 13.65
CA GLY A 298 3.26 -0.30 13.46
C GLY A 298 4.10 -0.69 14.67
N SER A 299 4.59 -1.92 14.64
CA SER A 299 5.65 -2.42 15.52
C SER A 299 6.62 -3.26 14.68
N PRO A 300 7.93 -3.03 14.81
CA PRO A 300 8.93 -3.82 14.07
C PRO A 300 9.13 -5.23 14.63
N GLY A 301 8.45 -5.61 15.74
CA GLY A 301 8.77 -6.82 16.49
C GLY A 301 9.95 -6.61 17.45
N ALA A 302 10.34 -7.65 18.20
CA ALA A 302 11.38 -7.59 19.24
C ALA A 302 12.51 -8.61 18.98
#